data_4ff8bed71df9b0e7a45f292dcc6b76b6
#
_entry.id   4ff8bed71df9b0e7a45f292dcc6b76b6
#
_cell.length_a   1.000
_cell.length_b   1.000
_cell.length_c   1.000
_cell.angle_alpha   90.00
_cell.angle_beta   90.00
_cell.angle_gamma   90.00
#
_symmetry.space_group_name_H-M   'P 1'
#
loop_
_entity.id
_entity.type
_entity.pdbx_description
1 polymer ?
#
loop_
_entity_poly.entity_id
_entity_poly.type
_entity_poly.pdbx_seq_one_letter_code
_entity_poly.pdbx_strand_id
1 'polypeptide(L)'
;MRPLLLSIVAIALCACHAAPEEQSVKPGINTNFLDPNLEVDKYVERFETESREVFAKRTGIARAIGLEPGMAIADVGAGTGLFVDFFARDVTAAGRVYAVELSPKFVENLRARAARRNQPMVEVVQCTERDVSLPAASVDAVFTCDTYHHFEYPAATLASIRRALRPGGALVVVDFERIPGQTRDWLMKHVRCGKEQVIREVLAAGFTLEEEVPLGFEENYFLRFRR
;
A
#
# COMPACT_ATOMS: atom_id res chain seq x y z
N MET A 1 -24.35 64.68 29.12
CA MET A 1 -24.22 63.29 29.52
C MET A 1 -24.32 62.43 28.25
N ARG A 2 -23.24 61.85 27.80
CA ARG A 2 -23.19 60.93 26.63
C ARG A 2 -23.20 59.50 27.16
N PRO A 3 -24.02 58.57 26.64
CA PRO A 3 -23.96 57.19 27.07
C PRO A 3 -22.74 56.48 26.40
N LEU A 4 -21.99 55.75 27.22
CA LEU A 4 -20.92 54.85 26.81
C LEU A 4 -21.55 53.56 26.30
N LEU A 5 -21.38 53.27 25.00
CA LEU A 5 -21.76 51.98 24.42
C LEU A 5 -20.66 50.97 24.69
N LEU A 6 -20.92 50.01 25.54
CA LEU A 6 -20.05 48.84 25.76
C LEU A 6 -20.27 47.82 24.63
N SER A 7 -19.30 47.69 23.74
CA SER A 7 -19.29 46.63 22.72
C SER A 7 -18.81 45.32 23.36
N ILE A 8 -19.70 44.34 23.50
CA ILE A 8 -19.36 42.97 23.91
C ILE A 8 -18.86 42.25 22.69
N VAL A 9 -17.55 41.97 22.65
CA VAL A 9 -16.93 41.07 21.64
C VAL A 9 -17.18 39.64 22.12
N ALA A 10 -18.06 38.91 21.43
CA ALA A 10 -18.25 37.49 21.65
C ALA A 10 -17.14 36.72 20.95
N ILE A 11 -16.20 36.16 21.71
CA ILE A 11 -15.17 35.23 21.20
C ILE A 11 -15.85 33.86 21.02
N ALA A 12 -16.15 33.50 19.78
CA ALA A 12 -16.59 32.14 19.45
C ALA A 12 -15.39 31.17 19.58
N LEU A 13 -15.37 30.40 20.67
CA LEU A 13 -14.47 29.25 20.81
C LEU A 13 -14.89 28.17 19.81
N CYS A 14 -14.17 28.07 18.69
CA CYS A 14 -14.30 26.97 17.77
C CYS A 14 -13.70 25.72 18.45
N ALA A 15 -14.53 24.88 19.08
CA ALA A 15 -14.11 23.61 19.61
C ALA A 15 -13.76 22.69 18.43
N CYS A 16 -12.46 22.53 18.12
CA CYS A 16 -11.97 21.50 17.23
C CYS A 16 -12.29 20.13 17.87
N HIS A 17 -13.40 19.53 17.51
CA HIS A 17 -13.64 18.12 17.79
C HIS A 17 -12.66 17.33 16.91
N ALA A 18 -11.69 16.67 17.52
CA ALA A 18 -10.87 15.68 16.80
C ALA A 18 -11.83 14.62 16.23
N ALA A 19 -11.67 14.30 14.95
CA ALA A 19 -12.42 13.20 14.35
C ALA A 19 -12.18 11.91 15.17
N PRO A 20 -13.21 11.06 15.36
CA PRO A 20 -13.03 9.80 16.08
C PRO A 20 -11.91 8.98 15.43
N GLU A 21 -11.07 8.36 16.27
CA GLU A 21 -9.99 7.51 15.79
C GLU A 21 -10.56 6.32 15.02
N GLU A 22 -9.99 6.03 13.85
CA GLU A 22 -10.40 4.89 13.02
C GLU A 22 -10.27 3.60 13.81
N GLN A 23 -11.33 2.79 13.81
CA GLN A 23 -11.33 1.48 14.42
C GLN A 23 -10.75 0.45 13.45
N SER A 24 -10.08 -0.58 14.00
CA SER A 24 -9.61 -1.73 13.22
C SER A 24 -10.77 -2.40 12.49
N VAL A 25 -10.62 -2.62 11.18
CA VAL A 25 -11.62 -3.34 10.36
C VAL A 25 -11.48 -4.86 10.47
N LYS A 26 -10.32 -5.35 10.94
CA LYS A 26 -10.04 -6.78 11.20
C LYS A 26 -8.89 -6.91 12.21
N PRO A 27 -9.18 -6.82 13.52
CA PRO A 27 -8.14 -6.85 14.55
C PRO A 27 -7.23 -8.07 14.44
N GLY A 28 -5.91 -7.82 14.49
CA GLY A 28 -4.89 -8.87 14.50
C GLY A 28 -4.65 -9.56 13.15
N ILE A 29 -5.12 -9.01 12.04
CA ILE A 29 -4.87 -9.58 10.70
C ILE A 29 -3.38 -9.74 10.40
N ASN A 30 -2.53 -8.91 11.00
CA ASN A 30 -1.09 -8.90 10.80
C ASN A 30 -0.28 -9.68 11.84
N THR A 31 -0.92 -10.31 12.82
CA THR A 31 -0.23 -10.97 13.94
C THR A 31 0.87 -11.94 13.51
N ASN A 32 0.62 -12.75 12.47
CA ASN A 32 1.59 -13.73 11.98
C ASN A 32 2.82 -13.07 11.32
N PHE A 33 2.67 -11.87 10.76
CA PHE A 33 3.77 -11.10 10.14
C PHE A 33 4.60 -10.32 11.17
N LEU A 34 4.02 -10.10 12.35
CA LEU A 34 4.68 -9.43 13.47
C LEU A 34 5.36 -10.42 14.43
N ASP A 35 5.28 -11.73 14.18
CA ASP A 35 5.95 -12.74 14.99
C ASP A 35 7.48 -12.56 14.91
N PRO A 36 8.18 -12.36 16.04
CA PRO A 36 9.64 -12.24 16.08
C PRO A 36 10.38 -13.49 15.59
N ASN A 37 9.70 -14.65 15.58
CA ASN A 37 10.24 -15.92 15.10
C ASN A 37 9.85 -16.23 13.63
N LEU A 38 9.29 -15.25 12.88
CA LEU A 38 8.93 -15.43 11.49
C LEU A 38 10.13 -15.91 10.67
N GLU A 39 9.95 -17.05 9.97
CA GLU A 39 10.95 -17.64 9.10
C GLU A 39 10.73 -17.17 7.66
N VAL A 40 11.50 -16.17 7.23
CA VAL A 40 11.35 -15.52 5.91
C VAL A 40 11.42 -16.51 4.75
N ASP A 41 12.32 -17.51 4.80
CA ASP A 41 12.51 -18.49 3.73
C ASP A 41 11.24 -19.28 3.42
N LYS A 42 10.44 -19.63 4.45
CA LYS A 42 9.14 -20.30 4.27
C LYS A 42 8.14 -19.41 3.49
N TYR A 43 8.24 -18.10 3.66
CA TYR A 43 7.42 -17.16 2.91
C TYR A 43 7.93 -16.95 1.49
N VAL A 44 9.25 -16.99 1.26
CA VAL A 44 9.82 -16.99 -0.10
C VAL A 44 9.29 -18.20 -0.87
N GLU A 45 9.40 -19.42 -0.31
CA GLU A 45 8.87 -20.65 -0.93
C GLU A 45 7.36 -20.56 -1.22
N ARG A 46 6.60 -19.93 -0.32
CA ARG A 46 5.15 -19.78 -0.46
C ARG A 46 4.75 -18.70 -1.44
N PHE A 47 5.46 -17.57 -1.48
CA PHE A 47 5.08 -16.38 -2.25
C PHE A 47 5.68 -16.38 -3.65
N GLU A 48 6.87 -16.96 -3.84
CA GLU A 48 7.61 -16.96 -5.09
C GLU A 48 7.49 -18.33 -5.78
N THR A 49 6.26 -18.76 -6.07
CA THR A 49 5.98 -20.05 -6.75
C THR A 49 5.03 -19.85 -7.93
N GLU A 50 5.26 -20.58 -9.02
CA GLU A 50 4.46 -20.50 -10.26
C GLU A 50 2.98 -20.90 -10.05
N SER A 51 2.63 -21.56 -8.96
CA SER A 51 1.23 -21.83 -8.60
C SER A 51 0.49 -20.60 -8.08
N ARG A 52 1.19 -19.52 -7.72
CA ARG A 52 0.58 -18.23 -7.38
C ARG A 52 0.44 -17.37 -8.62
N GLU A 53 -0.78 -16.93 -8.89
CA GLU A 53 -1.10 -16.15 -10.08
C GLU A 53 -0.25 -14.86 -10.19
N VAL A 54 -0.09 -14.11 -9.10
CA VAL A 54 0.73 -12.90 -9.09
C VAL A 54 2.21 -13.18 -9.36
N PHE A 55 2.74 -14.34 -8.94
CA PHE A 55 4.11 -14.72 -9.26
C PHE A 55 4.23 -15.13 -10.74
N ALA A 56 3.34 -15.96 -11.23
CA ALA A 56 3.31 -16.37 -12.65
C ALA A 56 3.19 -15.16 -13.59
N LYS A 57 2.40 -14.16 -13.22
CA LYS A 57 2.16 -12.93 -14.00
C LYS A 57 3.05 -11.73 -13.63
N ARG A 58 4.03 -11.88 -12.72
CA ARG A 58 4.87 -10.80 -12.16
C ARG A 58 5.47 -9.84 -13.19
N THR A 59 5.93 -10.36 -14.33
CA THR A 59 6.50 -9.53 -15.41
C THR A 59 5.43 -8.65 -16.07
N GLY A 60 4.24 -9.20 -16.30
CA GLY A 60 3.09 -8.46 -16.85
C GLY A 60 2.61 -7.38 -15.89
N ILE A 61 2.51 -7.71 -14.60
CA ILE A 61 2.14 -6.77 -13.53
C ILE A 61 3.13 -5.60 -13.47
N ALA A 62 4.45 -5.89 -13.36
CA ALA A 62 5.47 -4.85 -13.30
C ALA A 62 5.43 -3.92 -14.52
N ARG A 63 5.30 -4.50 -15.74
CA ARG A 63 5.20 -3.72 -16.97
C ARG A 63 3.94 -2.85 -17.01
N ALA A 64 2.81 -3.37 -16.51
CA ALA A 64 1.54 -2.64 -16.49
C ALA A 64 1.56 -1.40 -15.59
N ILE A 65 2.46 -1.31 -14.61
CA ILE A 65 2.62 -0.11 -13.77
C ILE A 65 3.12 1.07 -14.61
N GLY A 66 3.95 0.83 -15.62
CA GLY A 66 4.43 1.87 -16.54
C GLY A 66 5.51 2.76 -15.94
N LEU A 67 6.44 2.18 -15.17
CA LEU A 67 7.57 2.91 -14.62
C LEU A 67 8.56 3.31 -15.72
N GLU A 68 9.12 4.52 -15.56
CA GLU A 68 10.16 5.07 -16.43
C GLU A 68 11.44 5.36 -15.62
N PRO A 69 12.62 5.37 -16.29
CA PRO A 69 13.87 5.77 -15.65
C PRO A 69 13.76 7.10 -14.91
N GLY A 70 14.21 7.15 -13.67
CA GLY A 70 14.15 8.36 -12.83
C GLY A 70 12.91 8.52 -11.98
N MET A 71 11.86 7.71 -12.20
CA MET A 71 10.67 7.71 -11.34
C MET A 71 10.97 7.17 -9.94
N ALA A 72 10.13 7.55 -8.98
CA ALA A 72 10.11 7.01 -7.62
C ALA A 72 8.84 6.18 -7.39
N ILE A 73 8.99 4.96 -6.89
CA ILE A 73 7.88 4.07 -6.55
C ILE A 73 8.00 3.56 -5.11
N ALA A 74 6.87 3.37 -4.44
CA ALA A 74 6.78 2.63 -3.18
C ALA A 74 6.07 1.30 -3.40
N ASP A 75 6.70 0.20 -2.95
CA ASP A 75 6.11 -1.14 -2.84
C ASP A 75 5.62 -1.28 -1.39
N VAL A 76 4.31 -1.14 -1.16
CA VAL A 76 3.70 -1.18 0.17
C VAL A 76 3.24 -2.59 0.50
N GLY A 77 3.85 -3.17 1.53
CA GLY A 77 3.80 -4.59 1.83
C GLY A 77 4.76 -5.37 0.93
N ALA A 78 6.01 -4.89 0.84
CA ALA A 78 7.02 -5.45 -0.06
C ALA A 78 7.37 -6.93 0.24
N GLY A 79 7.09 -7.42 1.45
CA GLY A 79 7.25 -8.80 1.85
C GLY A 79 8.64 -9.36 1.57
N THR A 80 8.72 -10.39 0.72
CA THR A 80 9.99 -11.02 0.31
C THR A 80 10.80 -10.18 -0.67
N GLY A 81 10.21 -9.12 -1.26
CA GLY A 81 10.84 -8.26 -2.25
C GLY A 81 10.66 -8.72 -3.69
N LEU A 82 9.63 -9.52 -3.97
CA LEU A 82 9.35 -10.04 -5.32
C LEU A 82 9.36 -8.94 -6.39
N PHE A 83 8.68 -7.83 -6.15
CA PHE A 83 8.56 -6.73 -7.12
C PHE A 83 9.68 -5.71 -7.04
N VAL A 84 10.39 -5.61 -5.92
CA VAL A 84 11.48 -4.63 -5.70
C VAL A 84 12.53 -4.69 -6.80
N ASP A 85 12.93 -5.91 -7.24
CA ASP A 85 13.93 -6.07 -8.29
C ASP A 85 13.45 -5.58 -9.66
N PHE A 86 12.16 -5.80 -9.98
CA PHE A 86 11.56 -5.29 -11.22
C PHE A 86 11.56 -3.76 -11.20
N PHE A 87 11.13 -3.17 -10.10
CA PHE A 87 11.07 -1.72 -9.96
C PHE A 87 12.45 -1.07 -10.00
N ALA A 88 13.45 -1.66 -9.30
CA ALA A 88 14.83 -1.17 -9.32
C ALA A 88 15.44 -1.16 -10.72
N ARG A 89 15.14 -2.21 -11.52
CA ARG A 89 15.55 -2.28 -12.93
C ARG A 89 14.88 -1.18 -13.77
N ASP A 90 13.57 -0.98 -13.59
CA ASP A 90 12.77 -0.10 -14.45
C ASP A 90 13.02 1.38 -14.14
N VAL A 91 13.14 1.77 -12.85
CA VAL A 91 13.46 3.16 -12.47
C VAL A 91 14.95 3.50 -12.66
N THR A 92 15.83 2.51 -12.78
CA THR A 92 17.29 2.63 -12.92
C THR A 92 17.97 3.32 -11.72
N ALA A 93 19.28 3.58 -11.85
CA ALA A 93 20.02 4.32 -10.81
C ALA A 93 19.59 5.80 -10.67
N ALA A 94 18.83 6.33 -11.63
CA ALA A 94 18.32 7.69 -11.60
C ALA A 94 17.03 7.84 -10.78
N GLY A 95 16.33 6.72 -10.51
CA GLY A 95 15.08 6.69 -9.76
C GLY A 95 15.24 6.20 -8.33
N ARG A 96 14.11 5.87 -7.69
CA ARG A 96 14.07 5.35 -6.32
C ARG A 96 12.97 4.32 -6.13
N VAL A 97 13.27 3.29 -5.36
CA VAL A 97 12.30 2.28 -4.89
C VAL A 97 12.26 2.32 -3.37
N TYR A 98 11.11 2.62 -2.81
CA TYR A 98 10.84 2.44 -1.39
C TYR A 98 10.20 1.08 -1.17
N ALA A 99 10.94 0.15 -0.57
CA ALA A 99 10.40 -1.13 -0.11
C ALA A 99 9.80 -0.91 1.29
N VAL A 100 8.49 -0.69 1.34
CA VAL A 100 7.75 -0.33 2.57
C VAL A 100 7.15 -1.59 3.16
N GLU A 101 7.49 -1.90 4.41
CA GLU A 101 7.10 -3.16 5.02
C GLU A 101 6.82 -3.01 6.53
N LEU A 102 5.80 -3.72 7.02
CA LEU A 102 5.37 -3.71 8.41
C LEU A 102 6.22 -4.66 9.27
N SER A 103 6.50 -5.86 8.75
CA SER A 103 7.20 -6.93 9.47
C SER A 103 8.68 -6.61 9.67
N PRO A 104 9.20 -6.54 10.92
CA PRO A 104 10.62 -6.32 11.16
C PRO A 104 11.52 -7.37 10.49
N LYS A 105 11.05 -8.63 10.40
CA LYS A 105 11.79 -9.73 9.76
C LYS A 105 11.91 -9.56 8.24
N PHE A 106 10.84 -9.14 7.59
CA PHE A 106 10.92 -8.81 6.16
C PHE A 106 11.75 -7.55 5.90
N VAL A 107 11.66 -6.53 6.76
CA VAL A 107 12.52 -5.33 6.66
C VAL A 107 14.02 -5.71 6.72
N GLU A 108 14.40 -6.58 7.65
CA GLU A 108 15.77 -7.09 7.76
C GLU A 108 16.20 -7.83 6.47
N ASN A 109 15.34 -8.73 5.98
CA ASN A 109 15.59 -9.47 4.74
C ASN A 109 15.70 -8.55 3.51
N LEU A 110 14.81 -7.56 3.37
CA LEU A 110 14.83 -6.62 2.26
C LEU A 110 16.12 -5.79 2.23
N ARG A 111 16.60 -5.32 3.39
CA ARG A 111 17.89 -4.64 3.51
C ARG A 111 19.05 -5.51 3.08
N ALA A 112 19.09 -6.76 3.57
CA ALA A 112 20.11 -7.73 3.17
C ALA A 112 20.03 -8.06 1.66
N ARG A 113 18.81 -8.19 1.09
CA ARG A 113 18.60 -8.45 -0.34
C ARG A 113 19.12 -7.28 -1.19
N ALA A 114 18.75 -6.04 -0.88
CA ALA A 114 19.21 -4.85 -1.60
C ALA A 114 20.74 -4.71 -1.59
N ALA A 115 21.37 -4.96 -0.42
CA ALA A 115 22.82 -4.95 -0.29
C ALA A 115 23.49 -6.04 -1.14
N ARG A 116 23.01 -7.28 -1.07
CA ARG A 116 23.55 -8.40 -1.89
C ARG A 116 23.44 -8.15 -3.39
N ARG A 117 22.39 -7.44 -3.83
CA ARG A 117 22.15 -7.13 -5.24
C ARG A 117 22.76 -5.81 -5.71
N ASN A 118 23.46 -5.11 -4.82
CA ASN A 118 24.05 -3.79 -5.10
C ASN A 118 23.03 -2.81 -5.71
N GLN A 119 21.89 -2.63 -5.03
CA GLN A 119 20.77 -1.78 -5.46
C GLN A 119 20.70 -0.49 -4.63
N PRO A 120 21.56 0.50 -4.84
CA PRO A 120 21.61 1.73 -4.02
C PRO A 120 20.37 2.61 -4.16
N MET A 121 19.55 2.40 -5.22
CA MET A 121 18.28 3.09 -5.42
C MET A 121 17.15 2.52 -4.53
N VAL A 122 17.34 1.36 -3.90
CA VAL A 122 16.35 0.74 -3.02
C VAL A 122 16.53 1.22 -1.59
N GLU A 123 15.51 1.84 -1.05
CA GLU A 123 15.41 2.25 0.35
C GLU A 123 14.35 1.42 1.07
N VAL A 124 14.72 0.77 2.17
CA VAL A 124 13.80 -0.07 2.94
C VAL A 124 13.25 0.71 4.12
N VAL A 125 11.95 0.91 4.14
CA VAL A 125 11.22 1.70 5.14
C VAL A 125 10.33 0.78 5.97
N GLN A 126 10.49 0.81 7.29
CA GLN A 126 9.55 0.17 8.20
C GLN A 126 8.34 1.07 8.40
N CYS A 127 7.17 0.58 8.05
CA CYS A 127 5.91 1.29 8.22
C CYS A 127 5.21 0.91 9.54
N THR A 128 4.06 1.53 9.78
CA THR A 128 3.11 1.13 10.81
C THR A 128 1.83 0.61 10.17
N GLU A 129 0.90 0.10 10.96
CA GLU A 129 -0.42 -0.33 10.46
C GLU A 129 -1.30 0.82 9.95
N ARG A 130 -0.91 2.08 10.23
CA ARG A 130 -1.67 3.29 9.89
C ARG A 130 -0.95 4.23 8.93
N ASP A 131 0.36 4.11 8.78
CA ASP A 131 1.18 5.07 8.04
C ASP A 131 2.31 4.37 7.29
N VAL A 132 2.43 4.63 5.99
CA VAL A 132 3.50 4.10 5.13
C VAL A 132 4.87 4.73 5.43
N SER A 133 4.94 5.72 6.31
CA SER A 133 6.15 6.36 6.81
C SER A 133 7.03 6.98 5.72
N LEU A 134 6.40 7.45 4.63
CA LEU A 134 7.10 8.13 3.54
C LEU A 134 6.93 9.66 3.61
N PRO A 135 7.92 10.43 3.14
CA PRO A 135 7.79 11.88 3.00
C PRO A 135 6.63 12.26 2.07
N ALA A 136 6.04 13.43 2.29
CA ALA A 136 5.00 13.96 1.41
C ALA A 136 5.54 14.20 0.00
N ALA A 137 4.73 13.88 -1.03
CA ALA A 137 5.04 14.09 -2.44
C ALA A 137 6.41 13.51 -2.86
N SER A 138 6.77 12.35 -2.32
CA SER A 138 8.07 11.70 -2.56
C SER A 138 8.04 10.68 -3.70
N VAL A 139 6.86 10.14 -4.06
CA VAL A 139 6.74 9.06 -5.05
C VAL A 139 5.78 9.40 -6.18
N ASP A 140 6.05 8.87 -7.38
CA ASP A 140 5.21 8.98 -8.57
C ASP A 140 4.16 7.88 -8.62
N ALA A 141 4.47 6.72 -8.02
CA ALA A 141 3.57 5.59 -7.91
C ALA A 141 3.68 4.92 -6.54
N VAL A 142 2.55 4.37 -6.08
CA VAL A 142 2.49 3.40 -4.98
C VAL A 142 1.89 2.12 -5.52
N PHE A 143 2.52 1.02 -5.24
CA PHE A 143 2.08 -0.33 -5.59
C PHE A 143 1.81 -1.12 -4.32
N THR A 144 0.76 -1.93 -4.32
CA THR A 144 0.47 -2.92 -3.28
C THR A 144 -0.08 -4.18 -3.92
N CYS A 145 0.48 -5.34 -3.57
CA CYS A 145 0.14 -6.62 -4.16
C CYS A 145 -0.12 -7.67 -3.09
N ASP A 146 -1.30 -8.28 -3.11
CA ASP A 146 -1.77 -9.25 -2.10
C ASP A 146 -1.57 -8.75 -0.66
N THR A 147 -1.75 -7.44 -0.47
CA THR A 147 -1.46 -6.73 0.79
C THR A 147 -2.60 -5.80 1.22
N TYR A 148 -3.38 -5.23 0.28
CA TYR A 148 -4.45 -4.31 0.65
C TYR A 148 -5.44 -4.94 1.65
N HIS A 149 -5.74 -6.22 1.49
CA HIS A 149 -6.60 -6.94 2.43
C HIS A 149 -6.00 -7.07 3.85
N HIS A 150 -4.72 -6.74 4.04
CA HIS A 150 -4.03 -6.63 5.32
C HIS A 150 -4.07 -5.21 5.93
N PHE A 151 -4.60 -4.21 5.25
CA PHE A 151 -4.75 -2.88 5.84
C PHE A 151 -5.80 -2.93 6.95
N GLU A 152 -5.32 -2.97 8.19
CA GLU A 152 -6.16 -3.01 9.38
C GLU A 152 -6.86 -1.66 9.64
N TYR A 153 -6.23 -0.57 9.19
CA TYR A 153 -6.72 0.81 9.27
C TYR A 153 -6.68 1.45 7.87
N PRO A 154 -7.59 1.05 6.96
CA PRO A 154 -7.49 1.43 5.56
C PRO A 154 -7.60 2.92 5.30
N ALA A 155 -8.42 3.66 6.06
CA ALA A 155 -8.55 5.10 5.86
C ALA A 155 -7.27 5.85 6.24
N ALA A 156 -6.63 5.50 7.37
CA ALA A 156 -5.36 6.09 7.80
C ALA A 156 -4.23 5.71 6.83
N THR A 157 -4.13 4.44 6.46
CA THR A 157 -3.13 3.95 5.51
C THR A 157 -3.26 4.64 4.15
N LEU A 158 -4.48 4.73 3.60
CA LEU A 158 -4.74 5.40 2.32
C LEU A 158 -4.47 6.91 2.38
N ALA A 159 -4.77 7.58 3.50
CA ALA A 159 -4.43 8.98 3.71
C ALA A 159 -2.91 9.20 3.69
N SER A 160 -2.14 8.29 4.30
CA SER A 160 -0.68 8.32 4.29
C SER A 160 -0.10 8.06 2.89
N ILE A 161 -0.64 7.09 2.15
CA ILE A 161 -0.30 6.82 0.75
C ILE A 161 -0.58 8.06 -0.11
N ARG A 162 -1.77 8.66 0.05
CA ARG A 162 -2.13 9.87 -0.70
C ARG A 162 -1.20 11.03 -0.40
N ARG A 163 -0.75 11.20 0.85
CA ARG A 163 0.25 12.19 1.23
C ARG A 163 1.59 11.94 0.55
N ALA A 164 2.05 10.68 0.49
CA ALA A 164 3.32 10.29 -0.09
C ALA A 164 3.37 10.45 -1.62
N LEU A 165 2.25 10.21 -2.32
CA LEU A 165 2.15 10.39 -3.75
C LEU A 165 2.33 11.87 -4.15
N ARG A 166 2.98 12.14 -5.26
CA ARG A 166 2.97 13.44 -5.95
C ARG A 166 1.59 13.74 -6.54
N PRO A 167 1.22 15.01 -6.76
CA PRO A 167 0.01 15.33 -7.53
C PRO A 167 0.00 14.61 -8.87
N GLY A 168 -1.13 13.93 -9.19
CA GLY A 168 -1.25 13.10 -10.40
C GLY A 168 -0.55 11.75 -10.33
N GLY A 169 0.07 11.40 -9.20
CA GLY A 169 0.67 10.08 -8.98
C GLY A 169 -0.36 8.96 -8.92
N ALA A 170 0.07 7.73 -9.18
CA ALA A 170 -0.78 6.55 -9.27
C ALA A 170 -0.72 5.68 -8.01
N LEU A 171 -1.88 5.18 -7.55
CA LEU A 171 -1.98 4.04 -6.65
C LEU A 171 -2.41 2.83 -7.48
N VAL A 172 -1.60 1.76 -7.43
CA VAL A 172 -1.91 0.47 -8.06
C VAL A 172 -2.17 -0.56 -6.98
N VAL A 173 -3.32 -1.22 -7.08
CA VAL A 173 -3.73 -2.30 -6.17
C VAL A 173 -3.91 -3.58 -6.99
N VAL A 174 -3.11 -4.60 -6.68
CA VAL A 174 -3.30 -5.97 -7.14
C VAL A 174 -3.69 -6.79 -5.92
N ASP A 175 -4.88 -7.39 -5.93
CA ASP A 175 -5.35 -8.18 -4.79
C ASP A 175 -6.34 -9.26 -5.24
N PHE A 176 -6.78 -10.09 -4.31
CA PHE A 176 -7.66 -11.22 -4.59
C PHE A 176 -9.11 -10.82 -4.81
N GLU A 177 -9.74 -11.42 -5.82
CA GLU A 177 -11.19 -11.44 -5.94
C GLU A 177 -11.79 -12.18 -4.73
N ARG A 178 -12.93 -11.68 -4.24
CA ARG A 178 -13.66 -12.30 -3.13
C ARG A 178 -15.12 -12.47 -3.52
N ILE A 179 -15.39 -13.52 -4.34
CA ILE A 179 -16.68 -13.80 -4.93
C ILE A 179 -17.26 -15.08 -4.30
N PRO A 180 -18.39 -15.01 -3.57
CA PRO A 180 -19.04 -16.20 -2.99
C PRO A 180 -19.32 -17.27 -4.03
N GLY A 181 -18.94 -18.52 -3.73
CA GLY A 181 -19.14 -19.67 -4.62
C GLY A 181 -18.11 -19.79 -5.76
N GLN A 182 -17.19 -18.83 -5.91
CA GLN A 182 -16.10 -18.87 -6.90
C GLN A 182 -14.73 -18.86 -6.23
N THR A 183 -14.51 -17.90 -5.32
CA THR A 183 -13.24 -17.79 -4.59
C THR A 183 -13.06 -18.96 -3.63
N ARG A 184 -11.86 -19.53 -3.58
CA ARG A 184 -11.50 -20.66 -2.71
C ARG A 184 -11.78 -20.35 -1.24
N ASP A 185 -12.27 -21.35 -0.49
CA ASP A 185 -12.73 -21.19 0.91
C ASP A 185 -11.69 -20.55 1.84
N TRP A 186 -10.40 -20.89 1.68
CA TRP A 186 -9.36 -20.31 2.51
C TRP A 186 -9.14 -18.84 2.22
N LEU A 187 -9.22 -18.42 0.94
CA LEU A 187 -9.16 -17.00 0.54
C LEU A 187 -10.38 -16.24 1.07
N MET A 188 -11.58 -16.82 0.99
CA MET A 188 -12.80 -16.24 1.54
C MET A 188 -12.70 -15.94 3.05
N LYS A 189 -11.94 -16.74 3.79
CA LYS A 189 -11.68 -16.54 5.23
C LYS A 189 -10.55 -15.55 5.48
N HIS A 190 -9.53 -15.55 4.64
CA HIS A 190 -8.32 -14.76 4.79
C HIS A 190 -8.53 -13.31 4.35
N VAL A 191 -8.99 -13.11 3.13
CA VAL A 191 -9.18 -11.80 2.51
C VAL A 191 -10.36 -11.08 3.17
N ARG A 192 -10.11 -9.89 3.75
CA ARG A 192 -11.15 -9.13 4.49
C ARG A 192 -12.21 -8.53 3.59
N CYS A 193 -11.85 -8.14 2.37
CA CYS A 193 -12.74 -7.44 1.46
C CYS A 193 -12.42 -7.79 0.00
N GLY A 194 -13.44 -7.79 -0.85
CA GLY A 194 -13.30 -7.94 -2.31
C GLY A 194 -13.13 -6.60 -3.01
N LYS A 195 -12.97 -6.66 -4.34
CA LYS A 195 -12.67 -5.54 -5.24
C LYS A 195 -13.59 -4.33 -5.05
N GLU A 196 -14.90 -4.52 -4.95
CA GLU A 196 -15.85 -3.41 -4.80
C GLU A 196 -15.66 -2.65 -3.50
N GLN A 197 -15.29 -3.33 -2.40
CA GLN A 197 -14.99 -2.66 -1.13
C GLN A 197 -13.70 -1.88 -1.23
N VAL A 198 -12.67 -2.44 -1.87
CA VAL A 198 -11.40 -1.73 -2.14
C VAL A 198 -11.65 -0.45 -2.92
N ILE A 199 -12.42 -0.52 -4.01
CA ILE A 199 -12.79 0.66 -4.80
C ILE A 199 -13.47 1.71 -3.91
N ARG A 200 -14.48 1.31 -3.11
CA ARG A 200 -15.17 2.27 -2.21
C ARG A 200 -14.23 2.95 -1.22
N GLU A 201 -13.34 2.18 -0.58
CA GLU A 201 -12.39 2.71 0.41
C GLU A 201 -11.40 3.69 -0.23
N VAL A 202 -10.86 3.34 -1.41
CA VAL A 202 -9.88 4.16 -2.13
C VAL A 202 -10.53 5.46 -2.66
N LEU A 203 -11.75 5.38 -3.21
CA LEU A 203 -12.51 6.56 -3.62
C LEU A 203 -12.83 7.48 -2.44
N ALA A 204 -13.23 6.91 -1.28
CA ALA A 204 -13.50 7.67 -0.08
C ALA A 204 -12.25 8.39 0.47
N ALA A 205 -11.06 7.87 0.22
CA ALA A 205 -9.78 8.51 0.54
C ALA A 205 -9.37 9.62 -0.45
N GLY A 206 -10.23 9.94 -1.43
CA GLY A 206 -10.04 11.05 -2.37
C GLY A 206 -9.20 10.71 -3.60
N PHE A 207 -9.10 9.44 -3.95
CA PHE A 207 -8.56 8.99 -5.24
C PHE A 207 -9.67 8.90 -6.30
N THR A 208 -9.27 8.82 -7.57
CA THR A 208 -10.17 8.55 -8.70
C THR A 208 -9.76 7.22 -9.33
N LEU A 209 -10.72 6.31 -9.56
CA LEU A 209 -10.47 5.08 -10.32
C LEU A 209 -10.20 5.45 -11.79
N GLU A 210 -9.04 5.05 -12.29
CA GLU A 210 -8.63 5.30 -13.68
C GLU A 210 -8.99 4.12 -14.58
N GLU A 211 -8.59 2.91 -14.18
CA GLU A 211 -8.84 1.71 -14.96
C GLU A 211 -8.74 0.42 -14.12
N GLU A 212 -9.35 -0.64 -14.61
CA GLU A 212 -9.06 -2.02 -14.26
C GLU A 212 -8.26 -2.63 -15.42
N VAL A 213 -7.01 -3.05 -15.16
CA VAL A 213 -6.12 -3.57 -16.21
C VAL A 213 -6.35 -5.06 -16.42
N PRO A 214 -6.76 -5.50 -17.63
CA PRO A 214 -7.06 -6.89 -17.90
C PRO A 214 -5.80 -7.71 -18.16
N LEU A 215 -5.17 -8.23 -17.10
CA LEU A 215 -4.00 -9.12 -17.21
C LEU A 215 -4.37 -10.61 -17.32
N GLY A 216 -5.64 -10.92 -17.53
CA GLY A 216 -6.15 -12.29 -17.63
C GLY A 216 -6.03 -13.04 -16.30
N PHE A 217 -6.26 -12.37 -15.19
CA PHE A 217 -6.33 -12.97 -13.86
C PHE A 217 -7.56 -13.87 -13.70
N GLU A 218 -7.41 -14.95 -12.95
CA GLU A 218 -8.49 -15.84 -12.53
C GLU A 218 -8.90 -15.59 -11.06
N GLU A 219 -7.94 -15.24 -10.21
CA GLU A 219 -8.13 -15.05 -8.77
C GLU A 219 -7.81 -13.64 -8.28
N ASN A 220 -7.08 -12.86 -9.06
CA ASN A 220 -6.66 -11.51 -8.70
C ASN A 220 -7.32 -10.46 -9.61
N TYR A 221 -7.18 -9.20 -9.22
CA TYR A 221 -7.50 -8.04 -10.05
C TYR A 221 -6.34 -7.04 -10.02
N PHE A 222 -6.29 -6.13 -10.99
CA PHE A 222 -5.36 -5.00 -11.04
C PHE A 222 -6.16 -3.71 -11.21
N LEU A 223 -6.14 -2.84 -10.21
CA LEU A 223 -6.80 -1.53 -10.24
C LEU A 223 -5.75 -0.42 -10.24
N ARG A 224 -5.98 0.60 -11.06
CA ARG A 224 -5.20 1.84 -11.05
C ARG A 224 -6.07 3.00 -10.64
N PHE A 225 -5.56 3.78 -9.69
CA PHE A 225 -6.20 5.01 -9.22
C PHE A 225 -5.25 6.19 -9.36
N ARG A 226 -5.81 7.40 -9.48
CA ARG A 226 -5.08 8.68 -9.47
C ARG A 226 -5.35 9.46 -8.19
N ARG A 227 -4.25 10.11 -7.72
CA ARG A 227 -4.32 11.06 -6.61
C ARG A 227 -5.01 12.35 -7.03
#